data_ee8e0148ebff4865e5330c8e3f1b7946
#
_entry.id   ee8e0148ebff4865e5330c8e3f1b7946
#
_cell.length_a   1.000
_cell.length_b   1.000
_cell.length_c   1.000
_cell.angle_alpha   90.00
_cell.angle_beta   90.00
_cell.angle_gamma   90.00
#
_symmetry.space_group_name_H-M   'P 1'
#
loop_
_entity.id
_entity.type
_entity.pdbx_description
1 polymer ?
#
loop_
_entity_poly.entity_id
_entity_poly.type
_entity_poly.pdbx_seq_one_letter_code
_entity_poly.pdbx_strand_id
1 'polypeptide(L)'
;MRSFGRFLLAILWLAVPAAAGLAKPPAEQFSVHTAGSAKTVDHAPWTRLLEKYVVPGSDGINRVAYERFKSEGRADLGNYIGALEAVDPAALDRPEQFAFWANLYNAKTIAIVLDHLPVASIKDISLGGGLLAAVTGGPWKAKVLSVSGRELSLDDIEHGILRPVFKDPRVHYAVNCASIGCPNLGREAFTGAKLDMQLDAAAKDYVNHPRAIDVRDGSVIASSIYSWFEADFGGDGAKVLEHVRRYADPALKSKLNGITEIADYGYDWSLNDAGAVTP
;
A
#
# COMPACT_ATOMS: atom_id res chain seq x y z
N MET A 1 34.54 -66.94 40.77
CA MET A 1 34.05 -65.57 41.10
C MET A 1 33.51 -65.01 39.80
N ARG A 2 32.19 -64.84 39.64
CA ARG A 2 31.53 -64.35 38.45
C ARG A 2 31.12 -62.91 38.69
N SER A 3 31.68 -61.95 37.92
CA SER A 3 31.35 -60.53 37.96
C SER A 3 30.10 -60.27 37.12
N PHE A 4 29.05 -59.72 37.76
CA PHE A 4 27.83 -59.27 37.10
C PHE A 4 28.02 -57.79 36.66
N GLY A 5 28.15 -57.54 35.33
CA GLY A 5 28.12 -56.19 34.79
C GLY A 5 26.68 -55.66 34.75
N ARG A 6 26.43 -54.53 35.41
CA ARG A 6 25.18 -53.79 35.36
C ARG A 6 25.19 -52.90 34.09
N PHE A 7 24.33 -53.23 33.14
CA PHE A 7 24.03 -52.34 32.02
C PHE A 7 23.01 -51.28 32.50
N LEU A 8 23.41 -50.00 32.51
CA LEU A 8 22.52 -48.86 32.65
C LEU A 8 21.97 -48.50 31.25
N LEU A 9 20.66 -48.73 31.09
CA LEU A 9 19.94 -48.18 29.92
C LEU A 9 19.72 -46.68 30.13
N ALA A 10 20.40 -45.85 29.36
CA ALA A 10 20.11 -44.42 29.26
C ALA A 10 18.92 -44.22 28.31
N ILE A 11 17.76 -43.87 28.87
CA ILE A 11 16.57 -43.48 28.07
C ILE A 11 16.83 -42.06 27.54
N LEU A 12 17.14 -41.96 26.26
CA LEU A 12 17.22 -40.67 25.55
C LEU A 12 15.82 -40.14 25.32
N TRP A 13 15.40 -39.13 26.05
CA TRP A 13 14.20 -38.33 25.72
C TRP A 13 14.46 -37.53 24.47
N LEU A 14 13.97 -37.95 23.31
CA LEU A 14 13.85 -37.14 22.12
C LEU A 14 12.78 -36.10 22.35
N ALA A 15 13.19 -34.86 22.63
CA ALA A 15 12.29 -33.70 22.58
C ALA A 15 11.83 -33.52 21.14
N VAL A 16 10.58 -33.88 20.85
CA VAL A 16 9.92 -33.54 19.58
C VAL A 16 9.77 -32.02 19.57
N PRO A 17 10.38 -31.31 18.60
CA PRO A 17 10.12 -29.88 18.51
C PRO A 17 8.64 -29.67 18.25
N ALA A 18 7.98 -28.86 19.09
CA ALA A 18 6.62 -28.41 18.83
C ALA A 18 6.60 -27.80 17.41
N ALA A 19 5.79 -28.37 16.54
CA ALA A 19 5.57 -27.83 15.21
C ALA A 19 5.10 -26.36 15.39
N ALA A 20 5.99 -25.41 15.04
CA ALA A 20 5.58 -24.02 14.92
C ALA A 20 4.44 -24.00 13.90
N GLY A 21 3.21 -23.83 14.37
CA GLY A 21 2.06 -23.71 13.49
C GLY A 21 2.32 -22.62 12.48
N LEU A 22 2.13 -22.91 11.19
CA LEU A 22 2.26 -21.91 10.13
C LEU A 22 1.38 -20.72 10.50
N ALA A 23 1.97 -19.52 10.59
CA ALA A 23 1.23 -18.32 10.92
C ALA A 23 0.11 -18.13 9.88
N LYS A 24 -1.13 -17.93 10.38
CA LYS A 24 -2.29 -17.73 9.52
C LYS A 24 -2.06 -16.55 8.57
N PRO A 25 -2.61 -16.57 7.33
CA PRO A 25 -2.55 -15.41 6.44
C PRO A 25 -3.09 -14.14 7.12
N PRO A 26 -2.57 -12.94 6.84
CA PRO A 26 -3.08 -11.70 7.43
C PRO A 26 -4.58 -11.51 7.24
N ALA A 27 -5.12 -11.84 6.07
CA ALA A 27 -6.55 -11.76 5.77
C ALA A 27 -7.42 -12.55 6.76
N GLU A 28 -6.97 -13.71 7.23
CA GLU A 28 -7.75 -14.52 8.17
C GLU A 28 -7.96 -13.80 9.51
N GLN A 29 -6.94 -13.12 10.02
CA GLN A 29 -7.03 -12.35 11.25
C GLN A 29 -7.80 -11.05 11.05
N PHE A 30 -7.50 -10.30 9.99
CA PHE A 30 -7.96 -8.92 9.78
C PHE A 30 -9.22 -8.82 8.91
N SER A 31 -9.83 -9.94 8.52
CA SER A 31 -11.18 -9.95 7.95
C SER A 31 -12.28 -9.75 9.00
N VAL A 32 -11.98 -9.94 10.28
CA VAL A 32 -12.94 -9.71 11.36
C VAL A 32 -13.20 -8.19 11.49
N HIS A 33 -14.47 -7.82 11.64
CA HIS A 33 -14.92 -6.45 11.84
C HIS A 33 -16.21 -6.42 12.65
N THR A 34 -16.57 -5.28 13.20
CA THR A 34 -17.84 -5.09 13.94
C THR A 34 -18.80 -4.32 13.05
N ALA A 35 -19.74 -5.02 12.42
CA ALA A 35 -20.72 -4.43 11.52
C ALA A 35 -21.56 -3.34 12.23
N GLY A 36 -21.64 -2.15 11.62
CA GLY A 36 -22.37 -1.00 12.17
C GLY A 36 -21.73 -0.38 13.41
N SER A 37 -20.44 -0.66 13.67
CA SER A 37 -19.70 -0.02 14.74
C SER A 37 -19.65 1.49 14.53
N ALA A 38 -19.96 2.27 15.58
CA ALA A 38 -19.79 3.72 15.61
C ALA A 38 -18.35 4.15 15.98
N LYS A 39 -17.45 3.19 16.21
CA LYS A 39 -16.05 3.50 16.49
C LYS A 39 -15.36 4.03 15.25
N THR A 40 -14.66 5.15 15.41
CA THR A 40 -13.86 5.80 14.38
C THR A 40 -12.43 5.99 14.87
N VAL A 41 -11.51 6.14 13.94
CA VAL A 41 -10.11 6.46 14.19
C VAL A 41 -9.91 7.96 13.95
N ASP A 42 -9.18 8.65 14.84
CA ASP A 42 -8.83 10.05 14.61
C ASP A 42 -7.73 10.16 13.54
N HIS A 43 -8.14 10.46 12.31
CA HIS A 43 -7.24 10.72 11.20
C HIS A 43 -6.91 12.21 10.99
N ALA A 44 -7.39 13.12 11.84
CA ALA A 44 -7.10 14.55 11.72
C ALA A 44 -5.60 14.88 11.81
N PRO A 45 -4.77 14.22 12.66
CA PRO A 45 -3.33 14.44 12.65
C PRO A 45 -2.70 14.13 11.29
N TRP A 46 -3.13 13.05 10.62
CA TRP A 46 -2.64 12.68 9.29
C TRP A 46 -3.09 13.67 8.22
N THR A 47 -4.34 14.10 8.22
CA THR A 47 -4.84 15.16 7.33
C THR A 47 -3.99 16.42 7.43
N ARG A 48 -3.68 16.90 8.64
CA ARG A 48 -2.81 18.08 8.83
C ARG A 48 -1.40 17.90 8.24
N LEU A 49 -0.82 16.70 8.36
CA LEU A 49 0.48 16.40 7.76
C LEU A 49 0.39 16.35 6.23
N LEU A 50 -0.65 15.73 5.69
CA LEU A 50 -0.90 15.70 4.25
C LEU A 50 -1.10 17.11 3.67
N GLU A 51 -1.93 17.94 4.30
CA GLU A 51 -2.16 19.33 3.88
C GLU A 51 -0.89 20.16 3.88
N LYS A 52 0.00 19.95 4.86
CA LYS A 52 1.23 20.69 5.04
C LYS A 52 2.35 20.25 4.07
N TYR A 53 2.46 18.96 3.78
CA TYR A 53 3.63 18.43 3.08
C TYR A 53 3.32 17.84 1.70
N VAL A 54 2.06 17.62 1.33
CA VAL A 54 1.68 17.23 -0.02
C VAL A 54 1.44 18.48 -0.86
N VAL A 55 2.23 18.63 -1.91
CA VAL A 55 2.27 19.78 -2.82
C VAL A 55 1.65 19.37 -4.15
N PRO A 56 0.49 19.94 -4.54
CA PRO A 56 -0.07 19.73 -5.88
C PRO A 56 0.85 20.31 -6.95
N GLY A 57 1.17 19.50 -7.96
CA GLY A 57 1.93 19.97 -9.12
C GLY A 57 1.01 20.55 -10.20
N SER A 58 1.53 21.46 -11.02
CA SER A 58 0.82 22.01 -12.18
C SER A 58 0.53 20.98 -13.27
N ASP A 59 1.24 19.87 -13.23
CA ASP A 59 1.07 18.69 -14.08
C ASP A 59 -0.01 17.71 -13.55
N GLY A 60 -0.70 18.03 -12.46
CA GLY A 60 -1.71 17.17 -11.84
C GLY A 60 -1.13 16.07 -10.94
N ILE A 61 0.20 16.05 -10.71
CA ILE A 61 0.84 15.07 -9.82
C ILE A 61 1.11 15.69 -8.46
N ASN A 62 0.55 15.09 -7.41
CA ASN A 62 0.89 15.44 -6.04
C ASN A 62 2.28 14.90 -5.68
N ARG A 63 3.11 15.78 -5.17
CA ARG A 63 4.47 15.46 -4.68
C ARG A 63 4.57 15.70 -3.19
N VAL A 64 5.54 15.08 -2.55
CA VAL A 64 5.78 15.24 -1.11
C VAL A 64 7.03 16.08 -0.91
N ALA A 65 6.95 17.11 -0.08
CA ALA A 65 8.10 17.92 0.33
C ALA A 65 8.90 17.15 1.40
N TYR A 66 9.58 16.08 0.99
CA TYR A 66 10.19 15.11 1.89
C TYR A 66 11.20 15.72 2.86
N GLU A 67 12.13 16.55 2.41
CA GLU A 67 13.14 17.16 3.29
C GLU A 67 12.49 18.05 4.36
N ARG A 68 11.48 18.83 3.98
CA ARG A 68 10.72 19.64 4.92
C ARG A 68 9.88 18.76 5.87
N PHE A 69 9.29 17.69 5.36
CA PHE A 69 8.54 16.75 6.20
C PHE A 69 9.45 16.05 7.21
N LYS A 70 10.67 15.65 6.80
CA LYS A 70 11.66 15.05 7.67
C LYS A 70 12.05 15.98 8.82
N SER A 71 12.34 17.24 8.51
CA SER A 71 12.82 18.22 9.51
C SER A 71 11.73 18.71 10.44
N GLU A 72 10.49 18.82 9.99
CA GLU A 72 9.43 19.50 10.76
C GLU A 72 8.31 18.57 11.24
N GLY A 73 8.07 17.42 10.59
CA GLY A 73 6.89 16.59 10.82
C GLY A 73 7.17 15.14 11.18
N ARG A 74 8.44 14.72 11.21
CA ARG A 74 8.80 13.31 11.42
C ARG A 74 8.29 12.75 12.74
N ALA A 75 8.32 13.56 13.82
CA ALA A 75 7.83 13.16 15.13
C ALA A 75 6.31 13.00 15.15
N ASP A 76 5.57 13.94 14.56
CA ASP A 76 4.11 13.90 14.49
C ASP A 76 3.63 12.70 13.64
N LEU A 77 4.34 12.38 12.55
CA LEU A 77 4.09 11.19 11.75
C LEU A 77 4.32 9.91 12.57
N GLY A 78 5.40 9.85 13.36
CA GLY A 78 5.67 8.73 14.25
C GLY A 78 4.57 8.55 15.30
N ASN A 79 4.11 9.63 15.91
CA ASN A 79 3.02 9.61 16.87
C ASN A 79 1.71 9.11 16.24
N TYR A 80 1.39 9.54 15.03
CA TYR A 80 0.20 9.08 14.31
C TYR A 80 0.28 7.58 14.00
N ILE A 81 1.40 7.10 13.47
CA ILE A 81 1.61 5.67 13.20
C ILE A 81 1.47 4.86 14.50
N GLY A 82 2.11 5.28 15.59
CA GLY A 82 2.00 4.61 16.88
C GLY A 82 0.57 4.58 17.44
N ALA A 83 -0.21 5.66 17.22
CA ALA A 83 -1.62 5.68 17.57
C ALA A 83 -2.44 4.66 16.76
N LEU A 84 -2.14 4.49 15.45
CA LEU A 84 -2.79 3.47 14.62
C LEU A 84 -2.41 2.05 15.05
N GLU A 85 -1.15 1.79 15.38
CA GLU A 85 -0.69 0.48 15.85
C GLU A 85 -1.40 0.02 17.14
N ALA A 86 -1.89 0.98 17.95
CA ALA A 86 -2.66 0.70 19.15
C ALA A 86 -4.16 0.43 18.91
N VAL A 87 -4.67 0.65 17.69
CA VAL A 87 -6.07 0.37 17.34
C VAL A 87 -6.30 -1.13 17.16
N ASP A 88 -7.43 -1.63 17.64
CA ASP A 88 -7.94 -2.95 17.25
C ASP A 88 -8.84 -2.80 15.99
N PRO A 89 -8.39 -3.21 14.80
CA PRO A 89 -9.18 -3.07 13.59
C PRO A 89 -10.47 -3.91 13.59
N ALA A 90 -10.54 -4.98 14.39
CA ALA A 90 -11.74 -5.80 14.49
C ALA A 90 -12.92 -5.06 15.14
N ALA A 91 -12.64 -4.00 15.90
CA ALA A 91 -13.66 -3.18 16.54
C ALA A 91 -14.29 -2.12 15.61
N LEU A 92 -13.74 -1.92 14.41
CA LEU A 92 -14.21 -0.97 13.41
C LEU A 92 -15.25 -1.61 12.50
N ASP A 93 -16.10 -0.79 11.86
CA ASP A 93 -16.89 -1.26 10.73
C ASP A 93 -16.04 -1.38 9.45
N ARG A 94 -16.60 -1.93 8.38
CA ARG A 94 -15.83 -2.24 7.18
C ARG A 94 -15.26 -1.01 6.46
N PRO A 95 -15.99 0.10 6.25
CA PRO A 95 -15.44 1.31 5.65
C PRO A 95 -14.33 1.95 6.49
N GLU A 96 -14.51 2.02 7.81
CA GLU A 96 -13.49 2.58 8.70
C GLU A 96 -12.24 1.71 8.76
N GLN A 97 -12.43 0.38 8.71
CA GLN A 97 -11.32 -0.58 8.64
C GLN A 97 -10.49 -0.42 7.36
N PHE A 98 -11.13 -0.16 6.21
CA PHE A 98 -10.40 0.15 4.99
C PHE A 98 -9.59 1.45 5.13
N ALA A 99 -10.23 2.51 5.62
CA ALA A 99 -9.59 3.80 5.84
C ALA A 99 -8.38 3.68 6.78
N PHE A 100 -8.52 2.91 7.86
CA PHE A 100 -7.44 2.59 8.79
C PHE A 100 -6.22 1.98 8.06
N TRP A 101 -6.43 0.92 7.27
CA TRP A 101 -5.34 0.22 6.59
C TRP A 101 -4.69 1.07 5.49
N ALA A 102 -5.48 1.79 4.70
CA ALA A 102 -4.96 2.65 3.64
C ALA A 102 -4.12 3.80 4.22
N ASN A 103 -4.58 4.45 5.28
CA ASN A 103 -3.84 5.51 5.96
C ASN A 103 -2.57 5.00 6.63
N LEU A 104 -2.62 3.83 7.28
CA LEU A 104 -1.45 3.22 7.90
C LEU A 104 -0.38 2.88 6.87
N TYR A 105 -0.76 2.28 5.74
CA TYR A 105 0.13 2.00 4.61
C TYR A 105 0.82 3.28 4.11
N ASN A 106 0.03 4.32 3.81
CA ASN A 106 0.54 5.58 3.27
C ASN A 106 1.45 6.30 4.27
N ALA A 107 1.05 6.38 5.53
CA ALA A 107 1.86 7.01 6.57
C ALA A 107 3.19 6.26 6.77
N LYS A 108 3.16 4.93 6.78
CA LYS A 108 4.39 4.13 6.94
C LYS A 108 5.29 4.21 5.71
N THR A 109 4.73 4.24 4.51
CA THR A 109 5.50 4.45 3.28
C THR A 109 6.27 5.77 3.33
N ILE A 110 5.60 6.87 3.71
CA ILE A 110 6.27 8.16 3.90
C ILE A 110 7.36 8.07 4.97
N ALA A 111 7.07 7.47 6.13
CA ALA A 111 8.06 7.33 7.20
C ALA A 111 9.32 6.59 6.74
N ILE A 112 9.17 5.52 5.97
CA ILE A 112 10.29 4.77 5.40
C ILE A 112 11.14 5.66 4.47
N VAL A 113 10.51 6.45 3.60
CA VAL A 113 11.24 7.37 2.72
C VAL A 113 11.98 8.42 3.53
N LEU A 114 11.32 9.07 4.52
CA LEU A 114 11.95 10.09 5.37
C LEU A 114 13.20 9.57 6.09
N ASP A 115 13.16 8.31 6.54
CA ASP A 115 14.27 7.69 7.27
C ASP A 115 15.48 7.35 6.38
N HIS A 116 15.28 7.31 5.03
CA HIS A 116 16.30 6.89 4.07
C HIS A 116 16.73 7.96 3.07
N LEU A 117 16.24 9.20 3.23
CA LEU A 117 16.66 10.31 2.38
C LEU A 117 18.18 10.59 2.51
N PRO A 118 18.86 10.91 1.40
CA PRO A 118 18.32 11.08 0.04
C PRO A 118 18.23 9.75 -0.74
N VAL A 119 17.12 9.54 -1.48
CA VAL A 119 16.94 8.41 -2.40
C VAL A 119 16.28 8.88 -3.69
N ALA A 120 16.62 8.29 -4.83
CA ALA A 120 15.99 8.60 -6.11
C ALA A 120 14.69 7.81 -6.33
N SER A 121 14.53 6.68 -5.65
CA SER A 121 13.37 5.80 -5.73
C SER A 121 13.18 5.07 -4.41
N ILE A 122 11.94 4.76 -4.05
CA ILE A 122 11.65 3.86 -2.92
C ILE A 122 12.27 2.47 -3.14
N LYS A 123 12.48 2.06 -4.38
CA LYS A 123 13.15 0.78 -4.72
C LYS A 123 14.60 0.71 -4.27
N ASP A 124 15.25 1.85 -4.06
CA ASP A 124 16.64 1.92 -3.60
C ASP A 124 16.76 1.67 -2.09
N ILE A 125 15.63 1.63 -1.38
CA ILE A 125 15.60 1.42 0.08
C ILE A 125 15.62 -0.07 0.38
N SER A 126 16.62 -0.50 1.18
CA SER A 126 16.73 -1.87 1.68
C SER A 126 16.59 -1.88 3.21
N LEU A 127 15.58 -2.56 3.73
CA LEU A 127 15.30 -2.68 5.18
C LEU A 127 15.81 -4.01 5.77
N GLY A 128 16.89 -4.54 5.24
CA GLY A 128 17.45 -5.82 5.71
C GLY A 128 16.88 -7.02 4.94
N GLY A 129 17.47 -8.21 5.18
CA GLY A 129 17.07 -9.44 4.46
C GLY A 129 18.20 -10.04 3.62
N GLY A 130 19.45 -9.52 3.75
CA GLY A 130 20.62 -10.07 3.06
C GLY A 130 20.58 -9.91 1.54
N LEU A 131 21.34 -10.76 0.83
CA LEU A 131 21.45 -10.72 -0.64
C LEU A 131 20.09 -10.86 -1.37
N LEU A 132 19.09 -11.50 -0.76
CA LEU A 132 17.77 -11.70 -1.37
C LEU A 132 16.93 -10.41 -1.41
N ALA A 133 17.08 -9.52 -0.42
CA ALA A 133 16.37 -8.24 -0.39
C ALA A 133 16.91 -7.28 -1.46
N ALA A 134 18.21 -7.34 -1.75
CA ALA A 134 18.82 -6.57 -2.84
C ALA A 134 18.30 -6.97 -4.23
N VAL A 135 17.82 -8.21 -4.39
CA VAL A 135 17.28 -8.73 -5.67
C VAL A 135 15.79 -8.43 -5.85
N THR A 136 15.03 -8.29 -4.76
CA THR A 136 13.57 -8.05 -4.82
C THR A 136 13.22 -6.56 -4.93
N GLY A 137 14.15 -5.67 -4.65
CA GLY A 137 13.98 -4.20 -4.71
C GLY A 137 12.92 -3.64 -3.77
N GLY A 138 13.25 -2.59 -3.01
CA GLY A 138 12.32 -1.86 -2.15
C GLY A 138 12.04 -2.47 -0.77
N PRO A 139 11.36 -1.70 0.10
CA PRO A 139 11.18 -2.04 1.51
C PRO A 139 9.92 -2.84 1.83
N TRP A 140 9.12 -3.22 0.82
CA TRP A 140 7.72 -3.66 1.01
C TRP A 140 7.55 -4.91 1.87
N LYS A 141 8.52 -5.85 1.86
CA LYS A 141 8.44 -7.13 2.58
C LYS A 141 8.97 -7.08 4.00
N ALA A 142 9.66 -6.00 4.38
CA ALA A 142 10.19 -5.85 5.73
C ALA A 142 9.06 -5.68 6.75
N LYS A 143 9.15 -6.38 7.89
CA LYS A 143 8.21 -6.23 9.00
C LYS A 143 8.55 -4.93 9.75
N VAL A 144 7.71 -3.92 9.56
CA VAL A 144 7.96 -2.54 10.01
C VAL A 144 6.82 -1.96 10.85
N LEU A 145 5.76 -2.73 11.05
CA LEU A 145 4.55 -2.35 11.79
C LEU A 145 4.13 -3.49 12.71
N SER A 146 3.43 -3.17 13.80
CA SER A 146 2.82 -4.17 14.69
C SER A 146 1.38 -3.76 14.99
N VAL A 147 0.40 -4.56 14.57
CA VAL A 147 -1.03 -4.31 14.80
C VAL A 147 -1.67 -5.55 15.42
N SER A 148 -2.39 -5.38 16.53
CA SER A 148 -3.05 -6.47 17.25
C SER A 148 -2.11 -7.68 17.51
N GLY A 149 -0.86 -7.39 17.90
CA GLY A 149 0.17 -8.40 18.22
C GLY A 149 0.78 -9.11 17.01
N ARG A 150 0.55 -8.61 15.80
CA ARG A 150 1.13 -9.18 14.58
C ARG A 150 2.06 -8.19 13.89
N GLU A 151 3.28 -8.66 13.60
CA GLU A 151 4.24 -7.94 12.77
C GLU A 151 3.79 -7.94 11.30
N LEU A 152 3.74 -6.77 10.68
CA LEU A 152 3.27 -6.55 9.32
C LEU A 152 4.29 -5.80 8.49
N SER A 153 4.32 -6.13 7.22
CA SER A 153 4.98 -5.37 6.16
C SER A 153 3.96 -4.54 5.37
N LEU A 154 4.43 -3.66 4.49
CA LEU A 154 3.56 -2.98 3.53
C LEU A 154 2.88 -4.00 2.60
N ASP A 155 3.61 -5.04 2.14
CA ASP A 155 3.06 -6.15 1.36
C ASP A 155 1.92 -6.89 2.09
N ASP A 156 2.06 -7.11 3.42
CA ASP A 156 0.98 -7.74 4.18
C ASP A 156 -0.27 -6.86 4.22
N ILE A 157 -0.11 -5.54 4.33
CA ILE A 157 -1.26 -4.64 4.35
C ILE A 157 -1.95 -4.63 2.99
N GLU A 158 -1.20 -4.42 1.91
CA GLU A 158 -1.78 -4.31 0.56
C GLU A 158 -2.26 -5.68 0.06
N HIS A 159 -1.36 -6.67 -0.01
CA HIS A 159 -1.63 -7.96 -0.65
C HIS A 159 -2.22 -9.00 0.30
N GLY A 160 -1.95 -8.87 1.59
CA GLY A 160 -2.45 -9.78 2.61
C GLY A 160 -3.76 -9.33 3.27
N ILE A 161 -4.12 -8.05 3.20
CA ILE A 161 -5.32 -7.51 3.86
C ILE A 161 -6.20 -6.75 2.87
N LEU A 162 -5.76 -5.59 2.36
CA LEU A 162 -6.61 -4.70 1.58
C LEU A 162 -7.22 -5.40 0.36
N ARG A 163 -6.41 -6.03 -0.47
CA ARG A 163 -6.89 -6.72 -1.68
C ARG A 163 -7.82 -7.89 -1.38
N PRO A 164 -7.43 -8.91 -0.55
CA PRO A 164 -8.25 -10.11 -0.36
C PRO A 164 -9.48 -9.88 0.52
N VAL A 165 -9.44 -8.95 1.47
CA VAL A 165 -10.54 -8.70 2.41
C VAL A 165 -11.62 -7.83 1.80
N PHE A 166 -11.23 -6.76 1.09
CA PHE A 166 -12.20 -5.77 0.57
C PHE A 166 -12.60 -6.06 -0.88
N LYS A 167 -11.72 -6.66 -1.69
CA LYS A 167 -11.97 -7.05 -3.09
C LYS A 167 -12.48 -5.87 -3.93
N ASP A 168 -11.99 -4.67 -3.65
CA ASP A 168 -12.31 -3.43 -4.35
C ASP A 168 -11.07 -2.99 -5.15
N PRO A 169 -11.13 -2.94 -6.49
CA PRO A 169 -9.98 -2.52 -7.30
C PRO A 169 -9.52 -1.10 -7.02
N ARG A 170 -10.36 -0.26 -6.39
CA ARG A 170 -10.00 1.11 -6.02
C ARG A 170 -8.94 1.17 -4.92
N VAL A 171 -8.59 0.04 -4.27
CA VAL A 171 -7.43 -0.05 -3.37
C VAL A 171 -6.17 0.46 -4.05
N HIS A 172 -6.01 0.16 -5.34
CA HIS A 172 -4.85 0.57 -6.13
C HIS A 172 -4.77 2.08 -6.38
N TYR A 173 -5.83 2.83 -6.10
CA TYR A 173 -5.86 4.30 -6.12
C TYR A 173 -5.75 4.92 -4.72
N ALA A 174 -5.90 4.11 -3.67
CA ALA A 174 -5.83 4.56 -2.28
C ALA A 174 -4.42 4.47 -1.68
N VAL A 175 -3.62 3.48 -2.10
CA VAL A 175 -2.26 3.26 -1.60
C VAL A 175 -1.23 3.93 -2.50
N ASN A 176 -0.25 4.62 -1.90
CA ASN A 176 0.79 5.34 -2.61
C ASN A 176 2.17 4.77 -2.24
N CYS A 177 2.92 4.31 -3.23
CA CYS A 177 4.24 3.73 -3.07
C CYS A 177 5.38 4.75 -3.24
N ALA A 178 5.12 6.04 -3.01
CA ALA A 178 6.10 7.12 -3.07
C ALA A 178 6.76 7.32 -4.46
N SER A 179 6.12 6.93 -5.56
CA SER A 179 6.66 7.14 -6.91
C SER A 179 5.77 8.05 -7.76
N ILE A 180 6.36 8.66 -8.80
CA ILE A 180 5.64 9.49 -9.79
C ILE A 180 4.55 8.68 -10.51
N GLY A 181 4.80 7.41 -10.80
CA GLY A 181 3.83 6.51 -11.43
C GLY A 181 2.63 6.13 -10.56
N CYS A 182 2.69 6.34 -9.23
CA CYS A 182 1.58 6.07 -8.31
C CYS A 182 0.38 7.00 -8.55
N PRO A 183 -0.84 6.57 -8.17
CA PRO A 183 -1.95 7.47 -7.88
C PRO A 183 -1.53 8.56 -6.88
N ASN A 184 -2.18 9.70 -6.94
CA ASN A 184 -1.86 10.80 -6.05
C ASN A 184 -2.06 10.44 -4.57
N LEU A 185 -1.06 10.73 -3.74
CA LEU A 185 -1.31 10.84 -2.31
C LEU A 185 -2.22 12.05 -2.08
N GLY A 186 -3.42 11.81 -1.54
CA GLY A 186 -4.39 12.85 -1.26
C GLY A 186 -3.91 13.79 -0.16
N ARG A 187 -4.52 14.96 -0.07
CA ARG A 187 -4.26 15.95 1.00
C ARG A 187 -5.19 15.78 2.21
N GLU A 188 -6.12 14.84 2.15
CA GLU A 188 -7.02 14.45 3.23
C GLU A 188 -6.88 12.95 3.49
N ALA A 189 -6.87 12.55 4.75
CA ALA A 189 -6.89 11.16 5.14
C ALA A 189 -8.21 10.48 4.72
N PHE A 190 -8.15 9.19 4.40
CA PHE A 190 -9.37 8.40 4.23
C PHE A 190 -10.12 8.30 5.55
N THR A 191 -11.45 8.32 5.49
CA THR A 191 -12.32 8.07 6.64
C THR A 191 -13.46 7.16 6.21
N GLY A 192 -13.97 6.32 7.10
CA GLY A 192 -15.07 5.42 6.76
C GLY A 192 -16.31 6.15 6.23
N ALA A 193 -16.63 7.30 6.82
CA ALA A 193 -17.79 8.12 6.43
C ALA A 193 -17.69 8.69 5.00
N LYS A 194 -16.48 8.90 4.48
CA LYS A 194 -16.25 9.47 3.14
C LYS A 194 -15.63 8.47 2.16
N LEU A 195 -15.39 7.23 2.59
CA LEU A 195 -14.54 6.29 1.90
C LEU A 195 -14.89 6.12 0.41
N ASP A 196 -16.15 5.84 0.13
CA ASP A 196 -16.60 5.56 -1.25
C ASP A 196 -16.39 6.77 -2.16
N MET A 197 -16.73 7.97 -1.67
CA MET A 197 -16.50 9.22 -2.38
C MET A 197 -15.00 9.49 -2.61
N GLN A 198 -14.16 9.24 -1.60
CA GLN A 198 -12.70 9.46 -1.68
C GLN A 198 -12.05 8.47 -2.66
N LEU A 199 -12.48 7.20 -2.64
CA LEU A 199 -11.99 6.19 -3.58
C LEU A 199 -12.38 6.50 -5.02
N ASP A 200 -13.62 6.93 -5.26
CA ASP A 200 -14.08 7.33 -6.61
C ASP A 200 -13.36 8.58 -7.10
N ALA A 201 -13.09 9.55 -6.21
CA ALA A 201 -12.33 10.73 -6.57
C ALA A 201 -10.88 10.38 -6.95
N ALA A 202 -10.21 9.52 -6.18
CA ALA A 202 -8.87 9.04 -6.47
C ALA A 202 -8.80 8.25 -7.79
N ALA A 203 -9.80 7.39 -8.04
CA ALA A 203 -9.91 6.65 -9.30
C ALA A 203 -10.07 7.59 -10.51
N LYS A 204 -10.95 8.59 -10.40
CA LYS A 204 -11.15 9.59 -11.47
C LYS A 204 -9.90 10.42 -11.72
N ASP A 205 -9.24 10.89 -10.64
CA ASP A 205 -8.02 11.67 -10.74
C ASP A 205 -6.91 10.88 -11.46
N TYR A 206 -6.71 9.63 -11.09
CA TYR A 206 -5.65 8.82 -11.68
C TYR A 206 -5.97 8.40 -13.12
N VAL A 207 -7.15 7.83 -13.37
CA VAL A 207 -7.54 7.31 -14.69
C VAL A 207 -7.44 8.37 -15.78
N ASN A 208 -7.80 9.63 -15.48
CA ASN A 208 -7.79 10.73 -16.47
C ASN A 208 -6.41 11.40 -16.63
N HIS A 209 -5.39 10.93 -15.89
CA HIS A 209 -4.03 11.42 -16.05
C HIS A 209 -3.23 10.55 -17.04
N PRO A 210 -2.41 11.13 -17.95
CA PRO A 210 -1.63 10.36 -18.93
C PRO A 210 -0.70 9.29 -18.33
N ARG A 211 -0.25 9.44 -17.08
CA ARG A 211 0.56 8.41 -16.40
C ARG A 211 -0.21 7.11 -16.11
N ALA A 212 -1.55 7.18 -16.10
CA ALA A 212 -2.41 6.00 -15.93
C ALA A 212 -2.89 5.46 -17.26
N ILE A 213 -3.42 6.34 -18.12
CA ILE A 213 -3.95 5.99 -19.45
C ILE A 213 -3.50 7.06 -20.44
N ASP A 214 -2.60 6.70 -21.32
CA ASP A 214 -2.15 7.56 -22.42
C ASP A 214 -2.63 6.97 -23.76
N VAL A 215 -3.37 7.77 -24.52
CA VAL A 215 -3.89 7.36 -25.81
C VAL A 215 -3.17 8.14 -26.89
N ARG A 216 -2.28 7.43 -27.64
CA ARG A 216 -1.49 7.96 -28.74
C ARG A 216 -1.76 7.18 -30.03
N ASP A 217 -2.04 7.87 -31.10
CA ASP A 217 -2.23 7.28 -32.44
C ASP A 217 -3.20 6.07 -32.44
N GLY A 218 -4.28 6.17 -31.66
CA GLY A 218 -5.28 5.10 -31.55
C GLY A 218 -4.85 3.90 -30.69
N SER A 219 -3.70 3.95 -30.04
CA SER A 219 -3.20 2.91 -29.13
C SER A 219 -3.21 3.39 -27.69
N VAL A 220 -3.45 2.47 -26.75
CA VAL A 220 -3.40 2.74 -25.30
C VAL A 220 -2.11 2.23 -24.72
N ILE A 221 -1.38 3.14 -24.05
CA ILE A 221 -0.33 2.80 -23.10
C ILE A 221 -0.89 3.00 -21.70
N ALA A 222 -0.95 1.95 -20.90
CA ALA A 222 -1.50 1.99 -19.56
C ALA A 222 -0.42 1.95 -18.48
N SER A 223 -0.75 2.40 -17.28
CA SER A 223 0.12 2.16 -16.11
C SER A 223 0.32 0.67 -15.88
N SER A 224 1.55 0.27 -15.53
CA SER A 224 1.86 -1.12 -15.15
C SER A 224 1.06 -1.60 -13.92
N ILE A 225 0.46 -0.71 -13.13
CA ILE A 225 -0.49 -1.09 -12.06
C ILE A 225 -1.59 -2.00 -12.61
N TYR A 226 -2.13 -1.69 -13.79
CA TYR A 226 -3.18 -2.50 -14.41
C TYR A 226 -2.70 -3.88 -14.86
N SER A 227 -1.44 -4.01 -15.25
CA SER A 227 -0.83 -5.31 -15.58
C SER A 227 -0.47 -6.10 -14.32
N TRP A 228 0.15 -5.46 -13.32
CA TRP A 228 0.55 -6.15 -12.09
C TRP A 228 -0.64 -6.69 -11.29
N PHE A 229 -1.76 -6.00 -11.35
CA PHE A 229 -2.97 -6.30 -10.58
C PHE A 229 -4.19 -6.61 -11.47
N GLU A 230 -3.95 -7.10 -12.68
CA GLU A 230 -4.98 -7.37 -13.69
C GLU A 230 -6.16 -8.19 -13.15
N ALA A 231 -5.86 -9.18 -12.28
CA ALA A 231 -6.88 -10.01 -11.63
C ALA A 231 -7.88 -9.19 -10.79
N ASP A 232 -7.45 -8.10 -10.16
CA ASP A 232 -8.32 -7.24 -9.36
C ASP A 232 -9.22 -6.35 -10.25
N PHE A 233 -8.80 -6.09 -11.48
CA PHE A 233 -9.55 -5.31 -12.48
C PHE A 233 -10.43 -6.17 -13.41
N GLY A 234 -10.52 -7.48 -13.16
CA GLY A 234 -11.39 -8.39 -13.89
C GLY A 234 -10.68 -9.51 -14.66
N GLY A 235 -9.33 -9.51 -14.69
CA GLY A 235 -8.52 -10.65 -15.12
C GLY A 235 -8.05 -10.62 -16.56
N ASP A 236 -8.36 -9.55 -17.32
CA ASP A 236 -7.81 -9.32 -18.67
C ASP A 236 -7.81 -7.83 -19.05
N GLY A 237 -7.05 -7.46 -20.10
CA GLY A 237 -6.93 -6.08 -20.56
C GLY A 237 -8.25 -5.44 -21.01
N ALA A 238 -9.20 -6.23 -21.53
CA ALA A 238 -10.53 -5.72 -21.91
C ALA A 238 -11.34 -5.31 -20.67
N LYS A 239 -11.22 -6.08 -19.59
CA LYS A 239 -11.84 -5.76 -18.29
C LYS A 239 -11.19 -4.56 -17.64
N VAL A 240 -9.87 -4.42 -17.74
CA VAL A 240 -9.16 -3.20 -17.33
C VAL A 240 -9.73 -1.99 -18.07
N LEU A 241 -9.88 -2.04 -19.40
CA LEU A 241 -10.48 -0.94 -20.17
C LEU A 241 -11.94 -0.68 -19.80
N GLU A 242 -12.73 -1.69 -19.47
CA GLU A 242 -14.08 -1.53 -18.94
C GLU A 242 -14.06 -0.77 -17.60
N HIS A 243 -13.16 -1.14 -16.70
CA HIS A 243 -12.97 -0.43 -15.42
C HIS A 243 -12.54 1.02 -15.65
N VAL A 244 -11.54 1.27 -16.51
CA VAL A 244 -11.08 2.61 -16.87
C VAL A 244 -12.23 3.48 -17.41
N ARG A 245 -13.07 2.96 -18.30
CA ARG A 245 -14.21 3.70 -18.86
C ARG A 245 -15.22 4.16 -17.83
N ARG A 246 -15.33 3.51 -16.65
CA ARG A 246 -16.23 3.94 -15.58
C ARG A 246 -15.80 5.29 -14.99
N TYR A 247 -14.49 5.53 -14.90
CA TYR A 247 -13.89 6.72 -14.29
C TYR A 247 -13.40 7.75 -15.31
N ALA A 248 -13.29 7.38 -16.57
CA ALA A 248 -12.87 8.26 -17.65
C ALA A 248 -13.85 9.45 -17.82
N ASP A 249 -13.30 10.65 -17.97
CA ASP A 249 -14.03 11.83 -18.34
C ASP A 249 -14.49 11.78 -19.83
N PRO A 250 -15.32 12.72 -20.30
CA PRO A 250 -15.77 12.72 -21.68
C PRO A 250 -14.65 12.76 -22.72
N ALA A 251 -13.54 13.46 -22.42
CA ALA A 251 -12.41 13.58 -23.34
C ALA A 251 -11.66 12.25 -23.49
N LEU A 252 -11.35 11.59 -22.36
CA LEU A 252 -10.72 10.27 -22.37
C LEU A 252 -11.66 9.20 -22.94
N LYS A 253 -12.95 9.23 -22.60
CA LYS A 253 -13.96 8.31 -23.19
C LYS A 253 -13.97 8.40 -24.71
N SER A 254 -13.92 9.63 -25.25
CA SER A 254 -13.88 9.84 -26.72
C SER A 254 -12.62 9.22 -27.33
N LYS A 255 -11.46 9.40 -26.71
CA LYS A 255 -10.18 8.79 -27.18
C LYS A 255 -10.19 7.27 -27.11
N LEU A 256 -10.87 6.68 -26.10
CA LEU A 256 -10.98 5.23 -25.91
C LEU A 256 -12.06 4.57 -26.81
N ASN A 257 -12.79 5.35 -27.62
CA ASN A 257 -13.81 4.79 -28.47
C ASN A 257 -13.21 3.86 -29.53
N GLY A 258 -13.76 2.65 -29.63
CA GLY A 258 -13.29 1.61 -30.57
C GLY A 258 -12.01 0.89 -30.13
N ILE A 259 -11.33 1.29 -29.06
CA ILE A 259 -10.15 0.60 -28.55
C ILE A 259 -10.58 -0.58 -27.68
N THR A 260 -10.07 -1.78 -27.97
CA THR A 260 -10.43 -3.03 -27.29
C THR A 260 -9.27 -3.67 -26.52
N GLU A 261 -8.05 -3.18 -26.71
CA GLU A 261 -6.84 -3.74 -26.07
C GLU A 261 -5.89 -2.65 -25.60
N ILE A 262 -5.04 -2.99 -24.67
CA ILE A 262 -3.92 -2.17 -24.18
C ILE A 262 -2.68 -2.61 -24.94
N ALA A 263 -2.04 -1.67 -25.63
CA ALA A 263 -0.89 -1.98 -26.49
C ALA A 263 0.41 -2.14 -25.70
N ASP A 264 0.58 -1.39 -24.60
CA ASP A 264 1.80 -1.42 -23.79
C ASP A 264 1.53 -0.92 -22.36
N TYR A 265 2.50 -1.14 -21.48
CA TYR A 265 2.46 -0.73 -20.08
C TYR A 265 3.74 0.01 -19.69
N GLY A 266 3.59 1.07 -18.89
CA GLY A 266 4.71 1.86 -18.39
C GLY A 266 4.53 2.26 -16.93
N TYR A 267 5.66 2.56 -16.26
CA TYR A 267 5.62 3.04 -14.87
C TYR A 267 6.86 3.84 -14.52
N ASP A 268 6.68 4.99 -13.88
CA ASP A 268 7.77 5.84 -13.41
C ASP A 268 8.03 5.60 -11.91
N TRP A 269 9.16 4.99 -11.61
CA TRP A 269 9.61 4.69 -10.25
C TRP A 269 10.37 5.84 -9.57
N SER A 270 10.57 6.97 -10.27
CA SER A 270 11.19 8.15 -9.64
C SER A 270 10.40 8.57 -8.40
N LEU A 271 11.11 8.98 -7.35
CA LEU A 271 10.48 9.45 -6.12
C LEU A 271 9.56 10.65 -6.42
N ASN A 272 8.35 10.65 -5.86
CA ASN A 272 7.41 11.75 -5.98
C ASN A 272 7.79 12.95 -5.09
N ASP A 273 9.04 13.39 -5.18
CA ASP A 273 9.60 14.47 -4.36
C ASP A 273 9.28 15.86 -4.96
N ALA A 274 8.78 16.76 -4.14
CA ALA A 274 8.55 18.16 -4.53
C ALA A 274 9.83 18.95 -4.73
N GLY A 275 10.95 18.55 -4.13
CA GLY A 275 12.26 19.15 -4.33
C GLY A 275 12.92 18.80 -5.66
N ALA A 276 12.44 17.76 -6.36
CA ALA A 276 12.96 17.35 -7.66
C ALA A 276 12.46 18.22 -8.84
N VAL A 277 11.46 19.06 -8.61
CA VAL A 277 10.97 20.02 -9.60
C VAL A 277 11.73 21.33 -9.40
N THR A 278 12.85 21.47 -10.11
CA THR A 278 13.48 22.79 -10.27
C THR A 278 12.50 23.68 -11.06
N PRO A 279 12.25 24.92 -10.62
CA PRO A 279 11.31 25.82 -11.29
C PRO A 279 11.71 26.16 -12.72
#